data_b7b9896805a28dfbfcdd59815a120dab
#
_entry.id   b7b9896805a28dfbfcdd59815a120dab
#
_cell.length_a   1.000
_cell.length_b   1.000
_cell.length_c   1.000
_cell.angle_alpha   90.00
_cell.angle_beta   90.00
_cell.angle_gamma   90.00
#
_symmetry.space_group_name_H-M   'P 1'
#
loop_
_entity.id
_entity.type
_entity.pdbx_description
1 polymer ?
#
loop_
_entity_poly.entity_id
_entity_poly.type
_entity_poly.pdbx_seq_one_letter_code
_entity_poly.pdbx_strand_id
1 'polypeptide(L)'
;KQFGIKVGTMTTVHGYTGDQMTLDGPHRGGDFRRARAAAENIVPNSTGAAKAIGLVLPELQGKLQGHAQRVPVPTGSLTELVTILNKEVTVDEINAAMKAASNESFGYNEDQIVSSDIVGISNSSLFDATQTEVTSANGAQLVKTVSWYDNEM
;
A
#
# COMPACT_ATOMS: atom_id res chain seq x y z
N LYS A 1 -9.00 -4.64 13.25
CA LYS A 1 -9.60 -5.35 14.43
C LYS A 1 -10.95 -6.00 14.11
N GLN A 2 -11.83 -5.35 13.33
CA GLN A 2 -13.19 -5.81 13.07
C GLN A 2 -13.28 -7.16 12.34
N PHE A 3 -12.41 -7.41 11.37
CA PHE A 3 -12.42 -8.61 10.55
C PHE A 3 -11.33 -9.62 10.93
N GLY A 4 -10.25 -9.15 11.56
CA GLY A 4 -9.05 -9.93 11.87
C GLY A 4 -8.31 -10.40 10.62
N ILE A 5 -6.98 -10.40 10.66
CA ILE A 5 -6.12 -10.87 9.56
C ILE A 5 -5.49 -12.19 9.98
N LYS A 6 -5.63 -13.23 9.16
CA LYS A 6 -4.91 -14.49 9.30
C LYS A 6 -3.50 -14.37 8.75
N VAL A 7 -3.40 -13.93 7.51
CA VAL A 7 -2.16 -13.78 6.75
C VAL A 7 -2.38 -12.80 5.60
N GLY A 8 -1.34 -12.12 5.15
CA GLY A 8 -1.45 -11.25 3.99
C GLY A 8 -0.11 -10.81 3.44
N THR A 9 -0.19 -10.16 2.30
CA THR A 9 0.93 -9.48 1.67
C THR A 9 0.56 -8.04 1.35
N MET A 10 1.52 -7.16 1.52
CA MET A 10 1.39 -5.74 1.24
C MET A 10 2.37 -5.35 0.13
N THR A 11 1.86 -4.77 -0.93
CA THR A 11 2.65 -4.20 -2.01
C THR A 11 2.49 -2.69 -2.00
N THR A 12 3.58 -1.97 -1.85
CA THR A 12 3.58 -0.52 -2.04
C THR A 12 4.03 -0.21 -3.46
N VAL A 13 3.20 0.49 -4.23
CA VAL A 13 3.60 1.13 -5.49
C VAL A 13 3.95 2.56 -5.15
N HIS A 14 5.23 2.89 -5.23
CA HIS A 14 5.80 4.09 -4.62
C HIS A 14 6.41 5.01 -5.68
N GLY A 15 6.15 6.29 -5.57
CA GLY A 15 6.88 7.30 -6.33
C GLY A 15 8.40 7.17 -6.10
N TYR A 16 9.22 7.58 -7.06
CA TYR A 16 10.65 7.60 -6.86
C TYR A 16 11.04 8.66 -5.82
N THR A 17 12.14 8.46 -5.14
CA THR A 17 12.63 9.37 -4.09
C THR A 17 14.11 9.66 -4.27
N GLY A 18 14.61 10.69 -3.58
CA GLY A 18 15.99 11.17 -3.69
C GLY A 18 17.09 10.17 -3.30
N ASP A 19 16.73 9.00 -2.78
CA ASP A 19 17.66 7.90 -2.52
C ASP A 19 17.95 7.03 -3.76
N GLN A 20 17.22 7.25 -4.86
CA GLN A 20 17.45 6.59 -6.15
C GLN A 20 18.32 7.45 -7.05
N MET A 21 18.99 6.80 -8.01
CA MET A 21 19.75 7.52 -9.02
C MET A 21 18.82 8.17 -10.07
N THR A 22 19.11 9.40 -10.45
CA THR A 22 18.40 10.09 -11.54
C THR A 22 18.72 9.47 -12.90
N LEU A 23 19.99 9.16 -13.14
CA LEU A 23 20.51 8.40 -14.28
C LEU A 23 21.14 7.11 -13.76
N ASP A 24 21.36 6.13 -14.64
CA ASP A 24 22.12 4.93 -14.29
C ASP A 24 23.50 5.31 -13.72
N GLY A 25 23.85 4.74 -12.57
CA GLY A 25 25.10 5.07 -11.92
C GLY A 25 25.29 4.34 -10.59
N PRO A 26 26.43 4.53 -9.91
CA PRO A 26 26.71 3.86 -8.66
C PRO A 26 25.77 4.33 -7.56
N HIS A 27 25.14 3.40 -6.82
CA HIS A 27 24.35 3.68 -5.65
C HIS A 27 25.18 3.58 -4.36
N ARG A 28 25.02 4.53 -3.44
CA ARG A 28 25.82 4.61 -2.22
C ARG A 28 25.72 3.38 -1.31
N GLY A 29 24.58 2.72 -1.28
CA GLY A 29 24.33 1.51 -0.50
C GLY A 29 24.64 0.19 -1.23
N GLY A 30 25.18 0.24 -2.45
CA GLY A 30 25.45 -0.96 -3.25
C GLY A 30 24.19 -1.66 -3.78
N ASP A 31 23.04 -1.01 -3.75
CA ASP A 31 21.79 -1.54 -4.31
C ASP A 31 21.74 -1.30 -5.81
N PHE A 32 22.00 -2.35 -6.58
CA PHE A 32 22.03 -2.29 -8.05
C PHE A 32 20.67 -1.92 -8.68
N ARG A 33 19.56 -2.16 -7.98
CA ARG A 33 18.24 -1.76 -8.50
C ARG A 33 18.01 -0.27 -8.33
N ARG A 34 18.38 0.31 -7.17
CA ARG A 34 18.31 1.75 -6.93
C ARG A 34 19.37 2.55 -7.69
N ALA A 35 20.36 1.87 -8.27
CA ALA A 35 21.36 2.44 -9.17
C ALA A 35 20.85 2.74 -10.58
N ARG A 36 19.63 2.30 -10.91
CA ARG A 36 19.02 2.52 -12.23
C ARG A 36 18.19 3.81 -12.23
N ALA A 37 18.12 4.44 -13.41
CA ALA A 37 17.40 5.70 -13.65
C ALA A 37 15.95 5.63 -13.12
N ALA A 38 15.64 6.46 -12.12
CA ALA A 38 14.39 6.39 -11.35
C ALA A 38 13.16 6.69 -12.20
N ALA A 39 13.27 7.62 -13.17
CA ALA A 39 12.16 8.04 -14.00
C ALA A 39 11.92 7.13 -15.23
N GLU A 40 12.71 6.06 -15.40
CA GLU A 40 12.62 5.16 -16.55
C GLU A 40 12.37 3.69 -16.17
N ASN A 41 12.44 3.37 -14.88
CA ASN A 41 12.41 1.98 -14.43
C ASN A 41 11.37 1.73 -13.35
N ILE A 42 10.76 0.54 -13.38
CA ILE A 42 10.11 -0.05 -12.21
C ILE A 42 11.20 -0.71 -11.37
N VAL A 43 11.37 -0.27 -10.13
CA VAL A 43 12.46 -0.70 -9.26
C VAL A 43 11.92 -1.49 -8.06
N PRO A 44 12.00 -2.85 -8.08
CA PRO A 44 11.61 -3.67 -6.95
C PRO A 44 12.51 -3.42 -5.75
N ASN A 45 11.91 -3.25 -4.57
CA ASN A 45 12.61 -2.98 -3.31
C ASN A 45 12.03 -3.81 -2.17
N SER A 46 12.86 -4.14 -1.21
CA SER A 46 12.38 -4.56 0.10
C SER A 46 11.80 -3.35 0.85
N THR A 47 10.82 -3.59 1.70
CA THR A 47 10.29 -2.59 2.62
C THR A 47 10.28 -3.11 4.04
N GLY A 48 10.62 -2.24 4.98
CA GLY A 48 10.48 -2.52 6.42
C GLY A 48 9.05 -2.32 6.95
N ALA A 49 8.12 -1.84 6.12
CA ALA A 49 6.77 -1.47 6.55
C ALA A 49 6.02 -2.62 7.23
N ALA A 50 6.07 -3.84 6.68
CA ALA A 50 5.40 -4.99 7.29
C ALA A 50 5.95 -5.34 8.68
N LYS A 51 7.26 -5.16 8.90
CA LYS A 51 7.88 -5.32 10.22
C LYS A 51 7.46 -4.21 11.18
N ALA A 52 7.40 -2.97 10.68
CA ALA A 52 6.96 -1.82 11.48
C ALA A 52 5.50 -1.95 11.92
N ILE A 53 4.61 -2.49 11.08
CA ILE A 53 3.22 -2.79 11.45
C ILE A 53 3.18 -3.72 12.68
N GLY A 54 4.00 -4.77 12.73
CA GLY A 54 4.06 -5.69 13.87
C GLY A 54 4.51 -5.04 15.18
N LEU A 55 5.25 -3.92 15.12
CA LEU A 55 5.65 -3.16 16.32
C LEU A 55 4.48 -2.32 16.86
N VAL A 56 3.63 -1.79 15.99
CA VAL A 56 2.48 -0.95 16.36
C VAL A 56 1.24 -1.80 16.66
N LEU A 57 1.07 -2.90 15.93
CA LEU A 57 -0.03 -3.85 16.05
C LEU A 57 0.54 -5.25 16.29
N PRO A 58 0.90 -5.60 17.55
CA PRO A 58 1.57 -6.88 17.87
C PRO A 58 0.79 -8.11 17.42
N GLU A 59 -0.54 -8.03 17.35
CA GLU A 59 -1.41 -9.10 16.85
C GLU A 59 -1.19 -9.44 15.36
N LEU A 60 -0.51 -8.57 14.60
CA LEU A 60 -0.15 -8.77 13.19
C LEU A 60 1.29 -9.20 12.99
N GLN A 61 2.06 -9.36 14.07
CA GLN A 61 3.46 -9.79 13.97
C GLN A 61 3.57 -11.15 13.27
N GLY A 62 4.39 -11.19 12.21
CA GLY A 62 4.60 -12.40 11.43
C GLY A 62 3.47 -12.79 10.47
N LYS A 63 2.34 -12.06 10.47
CA LYS A 63 1.20 -12.34 9.58
C LYS A 63 1.27 -11.61 8.24
N LEU A 64 2.07 -10.57 8.15
CA LEU A 64 2.19 -9.75 6.95
C LEU A 64 3.61 -9.79 6.40
N GLN A 65 3.71 -9.91 5.09
CA GLN A 65 4.93 -9.63 4.33
C GLN A 65 4.74 -8.37 3.51
N GLY A 66 5.81 -7.62 3.26
CA GLY A 66 5.75 -6.40 2.49
C GLY A 66 6.91 -6.26 1.52
N HIS A 67 6.62 -5.70 0.37
CA HIS A 67 7.59 -5.28 -0.62
C HIS A 67 7.14 -3.99 -1.29
N ALA A 68 8.03 -3.35 -2.01
CA ALA A 68 7.74 -2.12 -2.71
C ALA A 68 8.15 -2.23 -4.19
N GLN A 69 7.39 -1.56 -5.04
CA GLN A 69 7.72 -1.33 -6.44
C GLN A 69 7.81 0.18 -6.63
N ARG A 70 9.01 0.71 -6.85
CA ARG A 70 9.15 2.12 -7.18
C ARG A 70 8.90 2.31 -8.67
N VAL A 71 8.12 3.33 -9.00
CA VAL A 71 7.63 3.60 -10.36
C VAL A 71 8.04 5.01 -10.80
N PRO A 72 8.04 5.30 -12.12
CA PRO A 72 8.38 6.61 -12.67
C PRO A 72 7.31 7.69 -12.40
N VAL A 73 6.99 7.90 -11.14
CA VAL A 73 6.04 8.91 -10.65
C VAL A 73 6.74 9.75 -9.57
N PRO A 74 6.74 11.10 -9.66
CA PRO A 74 7.48 11.95 -8.73
C PRO A 74 6.97 11.85 -7.29
N THR A 75 5.66 11.83 -7.10
CA THR A 75 5.01 11.65 -5.81
C THR A 75 3.62 11.06 -6.00
N GLY A 76 3.00 10.65 -4.91
CA GLY A 76 1.74 9.93 -4.93
C GLY A 76 1.96 8.42 -5.00
N SER A 77 1.73 7.76 -3.89
CA SER A 77 1.97 6.33 -3.70
C SER A 77 0.70 5.63 -3.25
N LEU A 78 0.62 4.33 -3.50
CA LEU A 78 -0.45 3.49 -2.99
C LEU A 78 0.10 2.26 -2.29
N THR A 79 -0.68 1.75 -1.36
CA THR A 79 -0.45 0.45 -0.74
C THR A 79 -1.62 -0.47 -1.08
N GLU A 80 -1.31 -1.56 -1.75
CA GLU A 80 -2.23 -2.68 -1.95
C GLU A 80 -2.01 -3.70 -0.83
N LEU A 81 -3.08 -4.08 -0.16
CA LEU A 81 -3.07 -5.10 0.88
C LEU A 81 -3.98 -6.25 0.48
N VAL A 82 -3.39 -7.42 0.27
CA VAL A 82 -4.11 -8.66 -0.03
C VAL A 82 -4.06 -9.56 1.20
N THR A 83 -5.23 -9.97 1.70
CA THR A 83 -5.33 -10.72 2.97
C THR A 83 -6.32 -11.86 2.90
N ILE A 84 -6.07 -12.86 3.75
CA ILE A 84 -7.10 -13.80 4.22
C ILE A 84 -7.54 -13.32 5.61
N LEU A 85 -8.84 -13.11 5.76
CA LEU A 85 -9.44 -12.64 7.03
C LEU A 85 -9.89 -13.80 7.91
N ASN A 86 -10.21 -13.51 9.17
CA ASN A 86 -10.73 -14.51 10.11
C ASN A 86 -12.18 -14.91 9.84
N LYS A 87 -12.89 -14.11 9.05
CA LYS A 87 -14.27 -14.36 8.62
C LYS A 87 -14.46 -13.97 7.17
N GLU A 88 -15.44 -14.56 6.52
CA GLU A 88 -15.87 -14.14 5.20
C GLU A 88 -16.54 -12.77 5.27
N VAL A 89 -16.35 -11.99 4.21
CA VAL A 89 -16.84 -10.62 4.10
C VAL A 89 -17.27 -10.33 2.66
N THR A 90 -18.06 -9.28 2.50
CA THR A 90 -18.37 -8.71 1.19
C THR A 90 -17.61 -7.40 0.96
N VAL A 91 -17.55 -6.93 -0.28
CA VAL A 91 -17.01 -5.61 -0.63
C VAL A 91 -17.74 -4.51 0.15
N ASP A 92 -19.07 -4.58 0.19
CA ASP A 92 -19.89 -3.58 0.88
C ASP A 92 -19.61 -3.52 2.39
N GLU A 93 -19.43 -4.67 3.04
CA GLU A 93 -19.09 -4.73 4.47
C GLU A 93 -17.73 -4.08 4.76
N ILE A 94 -16.74 -4.30 3.88
CA ILE A 94 -15.41 -3.69 4.01
C ILE A 94 -15.53 -2.17 3.81
N ASN A 95 -16.15 -1.74 2.71
CA ASN A 95 -16.26 -0.33 2.37
C ASN A 95 -17.07 0.43 3.44
N ALA A 96 -18.17 -0.14 3.93
CA ALA A 96 -18.93 0.46 5.02
C ALA A 96 -18.11 0.60 6.32
N ALA A 97 -17.32 -0.42 6.67
CA ALA A 97 -16.47 -0.37 7.84
C ALA A 97 -15.35 0.67 7.72
N MET A 98 -14.74 0.81 6.53
CA MET A 98 -13.71 1.81 6.27
C MET A 98 -14.30 3.21 6.25
N LYS A 99 -15.48 3.40 5.66
CA LYS A 99 -16.21 4.67 5.68
C LYS A 99 -16.53 5.10 7.10
N ALA A 100 -17.03 4.19 7.92
CA ALA A 100 -17.33 4.46 9.33
C ALA A 100 -16.09 4.76 10.19
N ALA A 101 -14.90 4.29 9.78
CA ALA A 101 -13.64 4.54 10.46
C ALA A 101 -12.93 5.80 9.97
N SER A 102 -13.42 6.46 8.92
CA SER A 102 -12.76 7.62 8.33
C SER A 102 -12.72 8.83 9.28
N ASN A 103 -11.64 9.59 9.19
CA ASN A 103 -11.36 10.78 9.99
C ASN A 103 -10.33 11.67 9.27
N GLU A 104 -9.83 12.72 9.92
CA GLU A 104 -8.85 13.63 9.32
C GLU A 104 -7.56 12.95 8.84
N SER A 105 -7.08 11.92 9.55
CA SER A 105 -5.87 11.19 9.17
C SER A 105 -6.14 10.03 8.21
N PHE A 106 -7.31 9.40 8.31
CA PHE A 106 -7.74 8.29 7.48
C PHE A 106 -8.95 8.69 6.64
N GLY A 107 -8.70 9.06 5.39
CA GLY A 107 -9.74 9.45 4.45
C GLY A 107 -10.39 8.26 3.76
N TYR A 108 -11.54 8.52 3.17
CA TYR A 108 -12.31 7.54 2.38
C TYR A 108 -12.72 8.16 1.05
N ASN A 109 -12.48 7.45 -0.04
CA ASN A 109 -12.74 7.90 -1.41
C ASN A 109 -13.61 6.91 -2.18
N GLU A 110 -14.53 7.44 -2.98
CA GLU A 110 -15.42 6.69 -3.88
C GLU A 110 -15.24 7.13 -5.36
N ASP A 111 -14.33 8.06 -5.63
CA ASP A 111 -14.02 8.54 -6.98
C ASP A 111 -12.89 7.73 -7.62
N GLN A 112 -12.87 7.71 -8.95
CA GLN A 112 -11.80 7.08 -9.72
C GLN A 112 -10.59 8.02 -9.80
N ILE A 113 -9.67 7.89 -8.86
CA ILE A 113 -8.48 8.74 -8.70
C ILE A 113 -7.21 8.02 -9.13
N VAL A 114 -6.18 8.81 -9.44
CA VAL A 114 -4.84 8.37 -9.76
C VAL A 114 -3.80 9.12 -8.91
N SER A 115 -2.53 8.76 -9.00
CA SER A 115 -1.44 9.30 -8.17
C SER A 115 -1.33 10.83 -8.19
N SER A 116 -1.66 11.49 -9.30
CA SER A 116 -1.61 12.96 -9.37
C SER A 116 -2.73 13.66 -8.59
N ASP A 117 -3.85 12.98 -8.35
CA ASP A 117 -4.99 13.55 -7.63
C ASP A 117 -4.73 13.63 -6.11
N ILE A 118 -3.79 12.82 -5.62
CA ILE A 118 -3.48 12.75 -4.19
C ILE A 118 -2.29 13.62 -3.77
N VAL A 119 -1.69 14.36 -4.70
CA VAL A 119 -0.59 15.28 -4.39
C VAL A 119 -1.08 16.39 -3.49
N GLY A 120 -0.47 16.53 -2.31
CA GLY A 120 -0.81 17.55 -1.32
C GLY A 120 -2.02 17.23 -0.45
N ILE A 121 -2.53 15.97 -0.44
CA ILE A 121 -3.60 15.59 0.49
C ILE A 121 -3.09 15.60 1.93
N SER A 122 -3.96 16.03 2.86
CA SER A 122 -3.64 16.07 4.29
C SER A 122 -3.87 14.76 5.03
N ASN A 123 -4.57 13.81 4.41
CA ASN A 123 -4.78 12.49 5.00
C ASN A 123 -3.48 11.67 4.95
N SER A 124 -3.09 11.08 6.07
CA SER A 124 -1.95 10.13 6.12
C SER A 124 -2.22 8.86 5.31
N SER A 125 -3.48 8.53 5.09
CA SER A 125 -3.94 7.42 4.25
C SER A 125 -5.33 7.73 3.71
N LEU A 126 -5.54 7.53 2.41
CA LEU A 126 -6.83 7.69 1.74
C LEU A 126 -7.29 6.34 1.19
N PHE A 127 -8.26 5.72 1.84
CA PHE A 127 -8.82 4.44 1.42
C PHE A 127 -9.59 4.61 0.11
N ASP A 128 -9.31 3.74 -0.86
CA ASP A 128 -9.98 3.75 -2.17
C ASP A 128 -11.02 2.62 -2.25
N ALA A 129 -12.28 2.98 -2.05
CA ALA A 129 -13.38 2.02 -2.06
C ALA A 129 -13.64 1.42 -3.45
N THR A 130 -13.19 2.10 -4.52
CA THR A 130 -13.34 1.62 -5.91
C THR A 130 -12.42 0.45 -6.23
N GLN A 131 -11.37 0.25 -5.41
CA GLN A 131 -10.36 -0.79 -5.59
C GLN A 131 -10.52 -1.98 -4.61
N THR A 132 -11.59 -1.99 -3.81
CA THR A 132 -11.87 -3.12 -2.91
C THR A 132 -12.35 -4.33 -3.72
N GLU A 133 -11.68 -5.45 -3.56
CA GLU A 133 -12.04 -6.71 -4.22
C GLU A 133 -12.12 -7.87 -3.23
N VAL A 134 -13.09 -8.73 -3.45
CA VAL A 134 -13.27 -9.98 -2.69
C VAL A 134 -13.38 -11.12 -3.69
N THR A 135 -12.43 -12.04 -3.64
CA THR A 135 -12.37 -13.23 -4.51
C THR A 135 -12.47 -14.49 -3.67
N SER A 136 -13.43 -15.36 -4.00
CA SER A 136 -13.61 -16.63 -3.29
C SER A 136 -13.39 -17.81 -4.23
N ALA A 137 -12.57 -18.75 -3.83
CA ALA A 137 -12.30 -19.99 -4.56
C ALA A 137 -11.88 -21.10 -3.61
N ASN A 138 -12.34 -22.33 -3.86
CA ASN A 138 -11.91 -23.53 -3.13
C ASN A 138 -12.00 -23.42 -1.59
N GLY A 139 -13.02 -22.75 -1.07
CA GLY A 139 -13.21 -22.58 0.38
C GLY A 139 -12.27 -21.54 1.02
N ALA A 140 -11.56 -20.75 0.23
CA ALA A 140 -10.74 -19.63 0.68
C ALA A 140 -11.28 -18.31 0.12
N GLN A 141 -11.11 -17.23 0.86
CA GLN A 141 -11.45 -15.88 0.43
C GLN A 141 -10.23 -14.96 0.53
N LEU A 142 -9.90 -14.31 -0.59
CA LEU A 142 -8.91 -13.25 -0.65
C LEU A 142 -9.62 -11.90 -0.67
N VAL A 143 -9.12 -10.98 0.12
CA VAL A 143 -9.58 -9.61 0.19
C VAL A 143 -8.44 -8.69 -0.21
N LYS A 144 -8.66 -7.87 -1.25
CA LYS A 144 -7.74 -6.81 -1.67
C LYS A 144 -8.32 -5.46 -1.27
N THR A 145 -7.50 -4.62 -0.68
CA THR A 145 -7.81 -3.21 -0.39
C THR A 145 -6.67 -2.32 -0.86
N VAL A 146 -6.98 -1.10 -1.25
CA VAL A 146 -6.00 -0.11 -1.70
C VAL A 146 -6.16 1.16 -0.88
N SER A 147 -5.04 1.75 -0.51
CA SER A 147 -4.99 3.07 0.12
C SER A 147 -3.89 3.91 -0.50
N TRP A 148 -4.21 5.16 -0.77
CA TRP A 148 -3.29 6.17 -1.30
C TRP A 148 -2.65 6.98 -0.18
N TYR A 149 -1.49 7.54 -0.45
CA TYR A 149 -0.84 8.52 0.43
C TYR A 149 0.16 9.37 -0.37
N ASP A 150 0.29 10.62 0.02
CA ASP A 150 1.37 11.46 -0.49
C ASP A 150 2.63 11.17 0.32
N ASN A 151 3.64 10.61 -0.31
CA ASN A 151 4.88 10.21 0.35
C ASN A 151 5.84 11.38 0.66
N GLU A 152 5.48 12.59 0.26
CA GLU A 152 6.25 13.82 0.49
C GLU A 152 5.58 14.78 1.51
N MET A 153 4.36 14.48 1.97
CA MET A 153 3.61 15.28 2.97
C MET A 153 3.91 14.84 4.40
#